data_569d7a300f9f7211f07c9afb2d344876
#
_entry.id   569d7a300f9f7211f07c9afb2d344876
#
_cell.length_a   1.000
_cell.length_b   1.000
_cell.length_c   1.000
_cell.angle_alpha   90.00
_cell.angle_beta   90.00
_cell.angle_gamma   90.00
#
_symmetry.space_group_name_H-M   'P 1'
#
loop_
_entity.id
_entity.type
_entity.pdbx_description
1 polymer ?
#
loop_
_entity_poly.entity_id
_entity_poly.type
_entity_poly.pdbx_seq_one_letter_code
_entity_poly.pdbx_strand_id
1 'polypeptide(L)'
;MAGATAVAGAPQAMPDDQPMDRRKLIAFFAMVFGMFMSILDIQIVSASLAEIQAGLSAGSDEIAWVQTSYLIAEVIMIPLSGTLARIISTRYLFAICAAGFTIASALCATASNIEEMIVYRALQGFIGGGMIPSVFAAAFTIFPPSKRSIVSPLIGLVATLAPTIGPTVGGYLSHAFSWHWLFLVNIIPGVIVTAVTFTMINFDKPQLQLIKKFDWWGLASMAVFLGSLEYVLEEGNNKDWFSDEHIVMGTVFVVLGAVVFFWRAFKVEFPVVELRAFGNANFAFGSLFSFIMGVGLYGLTYLYPLYLGRIRGYDSLMIGETMFVSGIAMFVSAPIVGKLSNDMDLRVMMAIGFAAFAAGTWLMTGITADWDFYELLLPQVLRGFGMMMCMVPISNIALGTLAPHRIQGASGLFNLTRNLGGAVGLAIINTALTQRSDQHYARLSEHVNYGNPAAMNWLDSVGANYDSFGLDGAAVALQKLSGILTQQAWLLSFMDVFLVLTVLFASLILFVFMIAKPARPAGAGGG
;
A
#
# COMPACT_ATOMS: atom_id res chain seq x y z
N MET A 1 30.48 9.36 -40.42
CA MET A 1 29.27 8.55 -40.68
C MET A 1 29.25 7.45 -39.60
N ALA A 2 28.56 7.67 -38.49
CA ALA A 2 28.37 6.69 -37.43
C ALA A 2 26.96 6.13 -37.58
N GLY A 3 26.85 4.86 -38.02
CA GLY A 3 25.61 4.15 -38.21
C GLY A 3 24.90 3.92 -36.86
N ALA A 4 23.75 4.50 -36.70
CA ALA A 4 22.84 4.18 -35.61
C ALA A 4 22.32 2.75 -35.84
N THR A 5 22.84 1.78 -35.11
CA THR A 5 22.26 0.45 -34.98
C THR A 5 20.91 0.58 -34.28
N ALA A 6 19.84 0.48 -35.05
CA ALA A 6 18.48 0.40 -34.55
C ALA A 6 18.37 -0.82 -33.60
N VAL A 7 18.08 -0.58 -32.33
CA VAL A 7 17.73 -1.63 -31.36
C VAL A 7 16.40 -2.23 -31.81
N ALA A 8 16.49 -3.36 -32.51
CA ALA A 8 15.32 -4.14 -32.93
C ALA A 8 14.63 -4.72 -31.68
N GLY A 9 13.45 -4.25 -31.36
CA GLY A 9 12.58 -4.85 -30.34
C GLY A 9 11.89 -3.91 -29.34
N ALA A 10 12.06 -2.58 -29.46
CA ALA A 10 11.25 -1.66 -28.66
C ALA A 10 9.79 -1.69 -29.15
N PRO A 11 8.77 -1.83 -28.27
CA PRO A 11 7.38 -1.73 -28.66
C PRO A 11 7.14 -0.34 -29.25
N GLN A 12 6.76 -0.27 -30.52
CA GLN A 12 6.35 1.00 -31.13
C GLN A 12 5.02 1.43 -30.50
N ALA A 13 4.91 2.67 -30.05
CA ALA A 13 3.64 3.24 -29.64
C ALA A 13 2.64 3.10 -30.78
N MET A 14 1.47 2.53 -30.52
CA MET A 14 0.43 2.37 -31.53
C MET A 14 -0.09 3.73 -31.99
N PRO A 15 -0.37 3.92 -33.28
CA PRO A 15 -1.08 5.10 -33.79
C PRO A 15 -2.45 5.21 -33.10
N ASP A 16 -2.90 6.44 -32.83
CA ASP A 16 -4.14 6.74 -32.07
C ASP A 16 -5.42 6.18 -32.72
N ASP A 17 -5.41 5.91 -34.03
CA ASP A 17 -6.59 5.53 -34.84
C ASP A 17 -6.83 4.01 -34.97
N GLN A 18 -6.00 3.15 -34.40
CA GLN A 18 -6.23 1.71 -34.54
C GLN A 18 -7.26 1.19 -33.53
N PRO A 19 -8.25 0.37 -33.98
CA PRO A 19 -9.17 -0.30 -33.08
C PRO A 19 -8.38 -1.19 -32.11
N MET A 20 -8.74 -1.12 -30.84
CA MET A 20 -8.07 -1.85 -29.79
C MET A 20 -8.27 -3.36 -29.96
N ASP A 21 -7.19 -4.11 -30.06
CA ASP A 21 -7.23 -5.57 -30.15
C ASP A 21 -7.90 -6.15 -28.90
N ARG A 22 -9.01 -6.88 -29.09
CA ARG A 22 -9.78 -7.51 -28.01
C ARG A 22 -8.92 -8.45 -27.16
N ARG A 23 -7.93 -9.11 -27.75
CA ARG A 23 -6.99 -9.99 -27.03
C ARG A 23 -6.16 -9.19 -26.02
N LYS A 24 -5.62 -8.05 -26.43
CA LYS A 24 -4.84 -7.18 -25.55
C LYS A 24 -5.68 -6.63 -24.41
N LEU A 25 -6.94 -6.30 -24.67
CA LEU A 25 -7.87 -5.81 -23.66
C LEU A 25 -8.19 -6.89 -22.62
N ILE A 26 -8.52 -8.11 -23.04
CA ILE A 26 -8.81 -9.24 -22.15
C ILE A 26 -7.56 -9.58 -21.32
N ALA A 27 -6.38 -9.64 -21.97
CA ALA A 27 -5.11 -9.86 -21.27
C ALA A 27 -4.86 -8.81 -20.18
N PHE A 28 -5.09 -7.53 -20.52
CA PHE A 28 -4.91 -6.43 -19.59
C PHE A 28 -5.89 -6.51 -18.40
N PHE A 29 -7.17 -6.79 -18.63
CA PHE A 29 -8.13 -6.98 -17.55
C PHE A 29 -7.77 -8.18 -16.64
N ALA A 30 -7.27 -9.27 -17.21
CA ALA A 30 -6.78 -10.40 -16.43
C ALA A 30 -5.56 -10.00 -15.58
N MET A 31 -4.63 -9.19 -16.12
CA MET A 31 -3.51 -8.66 -15.37
C MET A 31 -3.96 -7.74 -14.23
N VAL A 32 -4.92 -6.84 -14.47
CA VAL A 32 -5.50 -5.95 -13.46
C VAL A 32 -6.17 -6.76 -12.35
N PHE A 33 -6.86 -7.84 -12.72
CA PHE A 33 -7.49 -8.72 -11.74
C PHE A 33 -6.44 -9.52 -10.92
N GLY A 34 -5.34 -9.98 -11.53
CA GLY A 34 -4.21 -10.57 -10.82
C GLY A 34 -3.56 -9.58 -9.84
N MET A 35 -3.40 -8.31 -10.23
CA MET A 35 -2.96 -7.25 -9.32
C MET A 35 -3.93 -7.06 -8.15
N PHE A 36 -5.24 -7.05 -8.41
CA PHE A 36 -6.27 -6.98 -7.39
C PHE A 36 -6.13 -8.11 -6.37
N MET A 37 -5.95 -9.35 -6.83
CA MET A 37 -5.76 -10.51 -5.97
C MET A 37 -4.54 -10.37 -5.06
N SER A 38 -3.39 -9.94 -5.60
CA SER A 38 -2.16 -9.78 -4.82
C SER A 38 -2.31 -8.72 -3.73
N ILE A 39 -2.91 -7.57 -4.05
CA ILE A 39 -3.12 -6.50 -3.07
C ILE A 39 -4.18 -6.89 -2.03
N LEU A 40 -5.25 -7.56 -2.47
CA LEU A 40 -6.33 -8.01 -1.60
C LEU A 40 -5.83 -9.04 -0.57
N ASP A 41 -4.99 -9.98 -0.99
CA ASP A 41 -4.42 -11.03 -0.14
C ASP A 41 -3.67 -10.47 1.08
N ILE A 42 -2.90 -9.40 0.90
CA ILE A 42 -2.20 -8.71 1.99
C ILE A 42 -3.19 -8.23 3.05
N GLN A 43 -4.27 -7.62 2.64
CA GLN A 43 -5.24 -7.00 3.54
C GLN A 43 -6.19 -8.01 4.20
N ILE A 44 -6.57 -9.05 3.48
CA ILE A 44 -7.38 -10.16 4.01
C ILE A 44 -6.63 -10.83 5.17
N VAL A 45 -5.35 -11.16 4.97
CA VAL A 45 -4.53 -11.83 5.97
C VAL A 45 -4.26 -10.91 7.16
N SER A 46 -3.90 -9.64 6.92
CA SER A 46 -3.66 -8.67 7.99
C SER A 46 -4.87 -8.49 8.91
N ALA A 47 -6.08 -8.52 8.37
CA ALA A 47 -7.31 -8.38 9.15
C ALA A 47 -7.68 -9.63 9.96
N SER A 48 -7.09 -10.78 9.64
CA SER A 48 -7.46 -12.09 10.22
C SER A 48 -6.27 -12.78 10.91
N LEU A 49 -5.27 -12.01 11.35
CA LEU A 49 -4.09 -12.57 12.02
C LEU A 49 -4.43 -13.31 13.32
N ALA A 50 -5.44 -12.85 14.07
CA ALA A 50 -5.86 -13.50 15.32
C ALA A 50 -6.43 -14.90 15.08
N GLU A 51 -7.21 -15.09 14.02
CA GLU A 51 -7.77 -16.38 13.64
C GLU A 51 -6.69 -17.35 13.14
N ILE A 52 -5.70 -16.83 12.40
CA ILE A 52 -4.53 -17.61 11.96
C ILE A 52 -3.69 -18.00 13.17
N GLN A 53 -3.45 -17.08 14.11
CA GLN A 53 -2.73 -17.33 15.36
C GLN A 53 -3.36 -18.46 16.16
N ALA A 54 -4.68 -18.39 16.36
CA ALA A 54 -5.42 -19.42 17.06
C ALA A 54 -5.37 -20.77 16.32
N GLY A 55 -5.50 -20.74 14.99
CA GLY A 55 -5.50 -21.94 14.14
C GLY A 55 -4.16 -22.67 14.10
N LEU A 56 -3.05 -21.93 14.15
CA LEU A 56 -1.68 -22.49 14.14
C LEU A 56 -1.08 -22.63 15.56
N SER A 57 -1.81 -22.23 16.60
CA SER A 57 -1.33 -22.18 17.99
C SER A 57 -0.02 -21.38 18.13
N ALA A 58 0.09 -20.28 17.37
CA ALA A 58 1.29 -19.46 17.29
C ALA A 58 1.40 -18.49 18.47
N GLY A 59 2.64 -18.14 18.85
CA GLY A 59 2.92 -17.08 19.83
C GLY A 59 2.53 -15.69 19.34
N SER A 60 2.31 -14.76 20.27
CA SER A 60 2.00 -13.36 19.95
C SER A 60 3.12 -12.67 19.17
N ASP A 61 4.36 -13.07 19.41
CA ASP A 61 5.54 -12.49 18.77
C ASP A 61 5.82 -13.13 17.40
N GLU A 62 5.27 -14.33 17.15
CA GLU A 62 5.49 -15.08 15.92
C GLU A 62 4.47 -14.72 14.83
N ILE A 63 3.22 -14.42 15.24
CA ILE A 63 2.13 -14.19 14.27
C ILE A 63 2.40 -12.99 13.36
N ALA A 64 3.09 -11.96 13.82
CA ALA A 64 3.45 -10.81 13.01
C ALA A 64 4.27 -11.21 11.77
N TRP A 65 5.10 -12.26 11.88
CA TRP A 65 5.92 -12.75 10.78
C TRP A 65 5.13 -13.28 9.59
N VAL A 66 3.88 -13.67 9.76
CA VAL A 66 2.98 -14.04 8.64
C VAL A 66 2.81 -12.88 7.67
N GLN A 67 2.74 -11.65 8.17
CA GLN A 67 2.65 -10.44 7.37
C GLN A 67 4.03 -9.94 6.95
N THR A 68 4.95 -9.82 7.90
CA THR A 68 6.29 -9.25 7.71
C THR A 68 7.10 -10.03 6.66
N SER A 69 7.06 -11.37 6.68
CA SER A 69 7.78 -12.20 5.71
C SER A 69 7.28 -12.01 4.26
N TYR A 70 5.98 -11.82 4.08
CA TYR A 70 5.40 -11.50 2.79
C TYR A 70 5.88 -10.14 2.28
N LEU A 71 5.80 -9.08 3.12
CA LEU A 71 6.17 -7.72 2.76
C LEU A 71 7.67 -7.59 2.44
N ILE A 72 8.54 -8.21 3.25
CA ILE A 72 9.99 -8.29 2.99
C ILE A 72 10.27 -8.91 1.62
N ALA A 73 9.60 -9.99 1.30
CA ALA A 73 9.81 -10.71 0.04
C ALA A 73 9.24 -9.93 -1.16
N GLU A 74 8.08 -9.32 -1.00
CA GLU A 74 7.40 -8.51 -2.01
C GLU A 74 8.22 -7.27 -2.38
N VAL A 75 8.75 -6.53 -1.39
CA VAL A 75 9.50 -5.29 -1.64
C VAL A 75 10.77 -5.53 -2.46
N ILE A 76 11.36 -6.73 -2.37
CA ILE A 76 12.52 -7.13 -3.18
C ILE A 76 12.10 -7.42 -4.63
N MET A 77 10.96 -8.11 -4.83
CA MET A 77 10.49 -8.50 -6.17
C MET A 77 9.95 -7.33 -6.98
N ILE A 78 9.34 -6.33 -6.35
CA ILE A 78 8.77 -5.16 -7.02
C ILE A 78 9.79 -4.49 -7.98
N PRO A 79 10.97 -4.02 -7.56
CA PRO A 79 11.93 -3.41 -8.46
C PRO A 79 12.60 -4.42 -9.40
N LEU A 80 12.78 -5.66 -8.97
CA LEU A 80 13.36 -6.74 -9.77
C LEU A 80 12.47 -7.10 -10.98
N SER A 81 11.14 -7.03 -10.83
CA SER A 81 10.16 -7.40 -11.83
C SER A 81 10.34 -6.66 -13.16
N GLY A 82 10.73 -5.38 -13.13
CA GLY A 82 10.99 -4.60 -14.33
C GLY A 82 12.15 -5.14 -15.17
N THR A 83 13.21 -5.59 -14.52
CA THR A 83 14.36 -6.22 -15.20
C THR A 83 14.03 -7.63 -15.67
N LEU A 84 13.32 -8.42 -14.86
CA LEU A 84 12.85 -9.75 -15.26
C LEU A 84 11.89 -9.68 -16.45
N ALA A 85 10.96 -8.70 -16.49
CA ALA A 85 10.06 -8.51 -17.63
C ALA A 85 10.81 -8.27 -18.95
N ARG A 86 11.95 -7.56 -18.92
CA ARG A 86 12.82 -7.36 -20.10
C ARG A 86 13.52 -8.65 -20.51
N ILE A 87 13.97 -9.47 -19.56
CA ILE A 87 14.70 -10.71 -19.79
C ILE A 87 13.79 -11.79 -20.36
N ILE A 88 12.67 -12.11 -19.66
CA ILE A 88 11.83 -13.27 -19.99
C ILE A 88 10.52 -12.89 -20.68
N SER A 89 10.23 -11.62 -20.90
CA SER A 89 9.00 -10.98 -21.36
C SER A 89 7.91 -10.87 -20.28
N THR A 90 7.06 -9.88 -20.41
CA THR A 90 5.91 -9.65 -19.51
C THR A 90 4.97 -10.84 -19.46
N ARG A 91 4.78 -11.55 -20.59
CA ARG A 91 3.97 -12.76 -20.68
C ARG A 91 4.40 -13.82 -19.68
N TYR A 92 5.67 -14.23 -19.76
CA TYR A 92 6.19 -15.30 -18.93
C TYR A 92 6.33 -14.85 -17.47
N LEU A 93 6.79 -13.62 -17.25
CA LEU A 93 6.90 -13.08 -15.89
C LEU A 93 5.54 -13.09 -15.19
N PHE A 94 4.52 -12.49 -15.82
CA PHE A 94 3.21 -12.37 -15.19
C PHE A 94 2.55 -13.74 -14.98
N ALA A 95 2.64 -14.64 -15.95
CA ALA A 95 2.09 -15.99 -15.83
C ALA A 95 2.78 -16.80 -14.71
N ILE A 96 4.12 -16.68 -14.59
CA ILE A 96 4.89 -17.32 -13.49
C ILE A 96 4.48 -16.71 -12.14
N CYS A 97 4.36 -15.37 -12.07
CA CYS A 97 3.92 -14.70 -10.86
C CYS A 97 2.50 -15.13 -10.44
N ALA A 98 1.55 -15.15 -11.37
CA ALA A 98 0.17 -15.55 -11.08
C ALA A 98 0.07 -17.05 -10.68
N ALA A 99 0.73 -17.93 -11.41
CA ALA A 99 0.75 -19.37 -11.11
C ALA A 99 1.43 -19.65 -9.76
N GLY A 100 2.62 -19.08 -9.55
CA GLY A 100 3.39 -19.27 -8.32
C GLY A 100 2.70 -18.67 -7.11
N PHE A 101 2.07 -17.50 -7.24
CA PHE A 101 1.22 -16.90 -6.20
C PHE A 101 0.05 -17.83 -5.83
N THR A 102 -0.62 -18.41 -6.84
CA THR A 102 -1.73 -19.34 -6.64
C THR A 102 -1.27 -20.62 -5.93
N ILE A 103 -0.12 -21.18 -6.33
CA ILE A 103 0.46 -22.36 -5.69
C ILE A 103 0.86 -22.05 -4.24
N ALA A 104 1.54 -20.93 -4.02
CA ALA A 104 1.94 -20.51 -2.67
C ALA A 104 0.72 -20.25 -1.78
N SER A 105 -0.37 -19.68 -2.34
CA SER A 105 -1.64 -19.52 -1.64
C SER A 105 -2.23 -20.86 -1.20
N ALA A 106 -2.20 -21.87 -2.08
CA ALA A 106 -2.61 -23.23 -1.71
C ALA A 106 -1.74 -23.83 -0.60
N LEU A 107 -0.42 -23.60 -0.65
CA LEU A 107 0.50 -24.04 0.42
C LEU A 107 0.19 -23.35 1.74
N CYS A 108 -0.04 -22.03 1.76
CA CYS A 108 -0.46 -21.31 2.96
C CYS A 108 -1.74 -21.91 3.58
N ALA A 109 -2.72 -22.28 2.73
CA ALA A 109 -3.94 -22.93 3.22
C ALA A 109 -3.69 -24.33 3.80
N THR A 110 -2.56 -24.96 3.58
CA THR A 110 -2.20 -26.28 4.11
C THR A 110 -1.15 -26.24 5.22
N ALA A 111 -0.72 -25.05 5.63
CA ALA A 111 0.27 -24.89 6.68
C ALA A 111 -0.22 -25.50 8.01
N SER A 112 0.63 -26.30 8.65
CA SER A 112 0.34 -26.99 9.90
C SER A 112 0.95 -26.31 11.13
N ASN A 113 1.90 -25.43 10.93
CA ASN A 113 2.61 -24.67 11.96
C ASN A 113 3.01 -23.27 11.42
N ILE A 114 3.49 -22.44 12.34
CA ILE A 114 3.82 -21.04 12.02
C ILE A 114 5.05 -20.94 11.10
N GLU A 115 6.03 -21.81 11.23
CA GLU A 115 7.26 -21.79 10.43
C GLU A 115 6.96 -22.10 8.95
N GLU A 116 6.12 -23.11 8.68
CA GLU A 116 5.64 -23.38 7.33
C GLU A 116 4.88 -22.18 6.75
N MET A 117 4.00 -21.57 7.54
CA MET A 117 3.24 -20.41 7.12
C MET A 117 4.18 -19.25 6.74
N ILE A 118 5.17 -18.93 7.55
CA ILE A 118 6.16 -17.87 7.29
C ILE A 118 6.89 -18.12 5.96
N VAL A 119 7.36 -19.37 5.73
CA VAL A 119 8.06 -19.72 4.49
C VAL A 119 7.13 -19.60 3.27
N TYR A 120 5.91 -20.10 3.38
CA TYR A 120 4.95 -20.03 2.27
C TYR A 120 4.51 -18.58 1.98
N ARG A 121 4.37 -17.75 3.01
CA ARG A 121 4.10 -16.33 2.86
C ARG A 121 5.26 -15.58 2.19
N ALA A 122 6.50 -15.87 2.57
CA ALA A 122 7.67 -15.30 1.90
C ALA A 122 7.71 -15.70 0.41
N LEU A 123 7.44 -16.95 0.07
CA LEU A 123 7.34 -17.40 -1.32
C LEU A 123 6.21 -16.71 -2.07
N GLN A 124 5.05 -16.58 -1.45
CA GLN A 124 3.86 -15.92 -2.02
C GLN A 124 4.15 -14.44 -2.30
N GLY A 125 4.73 -13.72 -1.35
CA GLY A 125 5.10 -12.30 -1.49
C GLY A 125 6.16 -12.08 -2.56
N PHE A 126 7.24 -12.90 -2.56
CA PHE A 126 8.29 -12.80 -3.57
C PHE A 126 7.74 -13.02 -4.99
N ILE A 127 6.99 -14.09 -5.20
CA ILE A 127 6.47 -14.39 -6.54
C ILE A 127 5.37 -13.42 -6.93
N GLY A 128 4.44 -13.08 -6.02
CA GLY A 128 3.32 -12.18 -6.25
C GLY A 128 3.70 -10.73 -6.52
N GLY A 129 4.80 -10.26 -5.91
CA GLY A 129 5.26 -8.87 -5.99
C GLY A 129 5.57 -8.36 -7.41
N GLY A 130 5.78 -9.28 -8.37
CA GLY A 130 5.97 -8.92 -9.78
C GLY A 130 4.68 -8.55 -10.53
N MET A 131 3.49 -8.87 -10.02
CA MET A 131 2.24 -8.61 -10.71
C MET A 131 1.92 -7.12 -10.79
N ILE A 132 2.05 -6.38 -9.69
CA ILE A 132 1.66 -4.97 -9.60
C ILE A 132 2.44 -4.09 -10.60
N PRO A 133 3.79 -4.07 -10.62
CA PRO A 133 4.55 -3.26 -11.56
C PRO A 133 4.31 -3.64 -13.02
N SER A 134 4.06 -4.92 -13.28
CA SER A 134 3.79 -5.43 -14.63
C SER A 134 2.50 -4.85 -15.22
N VAL A 135 1.46 -4.64 -14.40
CA VAL A 135 0.20 -4.00 -14.84
C VAL A 135 0.43 -2.55 -15.21
N PHE A 136 1.15 -1.80 -14.38
CA PHE A 136 1.51 -0.41 -14.68
C PHE A 136 2.34 -0.33 -15.97
N ALA A 137 3.35 -1.17 -16.13
CA ALA A 137 4.17 -1.21 -17.35
C ALA A 137 3.30 -1.54 -18.60
N ALA A 138 2.41 -2.53 -18.50
CA ALA A 138 1.51 -2.92 -19.58
C ALA A 138 0.58 -1.77 -19.98
N ALA A 139 0.00 -1.04 -19.02
CA ALA A 139 -0.88 0.09 -19.29
C ALA A 139 -0.21 1.17 -20.14
N PHE A 140 1.03 1.53 -19.83
CA PHE A 140 1.75 2.58 -20.53
C PHE A 140 2.45 2.10 -21.82
N THR A 141 2.58 0.78 -22.02
CA THR A 141 3.21 0.19 -23.19
C THR A 141 2.18 -0.19 -24.27
N ILE A 142 1.02 -0.74 -23.86
CA ILE A 142 0.00 -1.28 -24.77
C ILE A 142 -0.93 -0.19 -25.27
N PHE A 143 -1.29 0.76 -24.38
CA PHE A 143 -2.32 1.74 -24.68
C PHE A 143 -1.73 3.05 -25.16
N PRO A 144 -2.26 3.64 -26.26
CA PRO A 144 -1.86 4.97 -26.72
C PRO A 144 -2.24 6.04 -25.68
N PRO A 145 -1.58 7.21 -25.70
CA PRO A 145 -1.82 8.29 -24.73
C PRO A 145 -3.29 8.69 -24.59
N SER A 146 -4.05 8.72 -25.69
CA SER A 146 -5.48 9.05 -25.73
C SER A 146 -6.37 8.09 -24.92
N LYS A 147 -5.97 6.83 -24.77
CA LYS A 147 -6.73 5.78 -24.05
C LYS A 147 -6.30 5.58 -22.60
N ARG A 148 -5.19 6.19 -22.18
CA ARG A 148 -4.69 6.10 -20.80
C ARG A 148 -5.65 6.73 -19.79
N SER A 149 -6.47 7.69 -20.22
CA SER A 149 -7.54 8.29 -19.42
C SER A 149 -8.60 7.29 -18.92
N ILE A 150 -8.73 6.14 -19.57
CA ILE A 150 -9.64 5.06 -19.15
C ILE A 150 -8.86 4.02 -18.33
N VAL A 151 -7.64 3.72 -18.74
CA VAL A 151 -6.83 2.63 -18.18
C VAL A 151 -6.22 3.03 -16.84
N SER A 152 -5.68 4.25 -16.72
CA SER A 152 -5.04 4.71 -15.47
C SER A 152 -6.01 4.78 -14.29
N PRO A 153 -7.27 5.29 -14.43
CA PRO A 153 -8.26 5.23 -13.37
C PRO A 153 -8.62 3.81 -12.93
N LEU A 154 -8.68 2.86 -13.87
CA LEU A 154 -8.97 1.47 -13.55
C LEU A 154 -7.88 0.84 -12.67
N ILE A 155 -6.60 1.07 -13.01
CA ILE A 155 -5.48 0.62 -12.20
C ILE A 155 -5.52 1.29 -10.82
N GLY A 156 -5.70 2.61 -10.78
CA GLY A 156 -5.82 3.37 -9.54
C GLY A 156 -6.95 2.86 -8.66
N LEU A 157 -8.12 2.63 -9.25
CA LEU A 157 -9.27 2.07 -8.55
C LEU A 157 -8.95 0.71 -7.92
N VAL A 158 -8.40 -0.21 -8.70
CA VAL A 158 -8.06 -1.56 -8.19
C VAL A 158 -6.98 -1.51 -7.11
N ALA A 159 -5.94 -0.69 -7.32
CA ALA A 159 -4.86 -0.54 -6.34
C ALA A 159 -5.31 0.04 -4.99
N THR A 160 -6.44 0.74 -4.97
CA THR A 160 -6.96 1.40 -3.77
C THR A 160 -8.21 0.72 -3.20
N LEU A 161 -9.03 0.10 -4.06
CA LEU A 161 -10.21 -0.63 -3.64
C LEU A 161 -9.85 -1.92 -2.88
N ALA A 162 -8.84 -2.66 -3.35
CA ALA A 162 -8.41 -3.90 -2.71
C ALA A 162 -8.02 -3.72 -1.23
N PRO A 163 -7.18 -2.73 -0.85
CA PRO A 163 -6.93 -2.45 0.57
C PRO A 163 -8.17 -2.06 1.36
N THR A 164 -9.10 -1.37 0.72
CA THR A 164 -10.31 -0.87 1.39
C THR A 164 -11.30 -1.98 1.73
N ILE A 165 -11.52 -2.93 0.82
CA ILE A 165 -12.47 -4.04 1.04
C ILE A 165 -11.84 -5.26 1.68
N GLY A 166 -10.50 -5.34 1.70
CA GLY A 166 -9.75 -6.49 2.22
C GLY A 166 -10.17 -6.90 3.63
N PRO A 167 -10.18 -5.99 4.61
CA PRO A 167 -10.58 -6.32 5.98
C PRO A 167 -12.00 -6.90 6.06
N THR A 168 -12.95 -6.36 5.30
CA THR A 168 -14.33 -6.87 5.26
C THR A 168 -14.40 -8.30 4.69
N VAL A 169 -13.70 -8.53 3.57
CA VAL A 169 -13.66 -9.85 2.93
C VAL A 169 -12.94 -10.84 3.84
N GLY A 170 -11.83 -10.45 4.47
CA GLY A 170 -11.07 -11.28 5.39
C GLY A 170 -11.88 -11.68 6.61
N GLY A 171 -12.48 -10.71 7.30
CA GLY A 171 -13.33 -10.96 8.46
C GLY A 171 -14.52 -11.86 8.15
N TYR A 172 -15.19 -11.64 7.00
CA TYR A 172 -16.30 -12.51 6.57
C TYR A 172 -15.83 -13.94 6.27
N LEU A 173 -14.73 -14.12 5.53
CA LEU A 173 -14.24 -15.46 5.17
C LEU A 173 -13.77 -16.24 6.39
N SER A 174 -13.03 -15.62 7.30
CA SER A 174 -12.52 -16.27 8.50
C SER A 174 -13.65 -16.63 9.48
N HIS A 175 -14.66 -15.75 9.62
CA HIS A 175 -15.79 -15.99 10.50
C HIS A 175 -16.79 -17.01 9.94
N ALA A 176 -17.14 -16.91 8.63
CA ALA A 176 -18.15 -17.77 8.02
C ALA A 176 -17.65 -19.19 7.70
N PHE A 177 -16.36 -19.34 7.46
CA PHE A 177 -15.76 -20.63 7.07
C PHE A 177 -14.58 -20.99 7.98
N SER A 178 -13.38 -20.51 7.68
CA SER A 178 -12.16 -20.67 8.47
C SER A 178 -11.04 -19.81 7.88
N TRP A 179 -9.95 -19.59 8.62
CA TRP A 179 -8.79 -18.86 8.14
C TRP A 179 -8.16 -19.45 6.87
N HIS A 180 -8.31 -20.72 6.59
CA HIS A 180 -7.81 -21.37 5.37
C HIS A 180 -8.41 -20.75 4.09
N TRP A 181 -9.67 -20.29 4.17
CA TRP A 181 -10.34 -19.67 3.03
C TRP A 181 -9.79 -18.32 2.63
N LEU A 182 -9.04 -17.65 3.51
CA LEU A 182 -8.30 -16.43 3.18
C LEU A 182 -7.33 -16.68 2.02
N PHE A 183 -6.77 -17.88 1.95
CA PHE A 183 -5.85 -18.32 0.91
C PHE A 183 -6.55 -19.06 -0.23
N LEU A 184 -7.51 -19.93 0.08
CA LEU A 184 -8.22 -20.73 -0.92
C LEU A 184 -9.01 -19.87 -1.92
N VAL A 185 -9.47 -18.68 -1.53
CA VAL A 185 -10.19 -17.76 -2.41
C VAL A 185 -9.37 -17.35 -3.65
N ASN A 186 -8.04 -17.39 -3.56
CA ASN A 186 -7.14 -17.03 -4.65
C ASN A 186 -6.97 -18.14 -5.70
N ILE A 187 -7.35 -19.40 -5.41
CA ILE A 187 -7.00 -20.54 -6.28
C ILE A 187 -7.73 -20.49 -7.61
N ILE A 188 -9.06 -20.45 -7.59
CA ILE A 188 -9.86 -20.44 -8.82
C ILE A 188 -9.55 -19.23 -9.69
N PRO A 189 -9.59 -17.98 -9.15
CA PRO A 189 -9.23 -16.81 -9.93
C PRO A 189 -7.79 -16.85 -10.42
N GLY A 190 -6.85 -17.31 -9.61
CA GLY A 190 -5.43 -17.40 -9.97
C GLY A 190 -5.15 -18.33 -11.14
N VAL A 191 -5.82 -19.48 -11.20
CA VAL A 191 -5.74 -20.39 -12.36
C VAL A 191 -6.28 -19.73 -13.61
N ILE A 192 -7.42 -19.04 -13.51
CA ILE A 192 -8.01 -18.31 -14.68
C ILE A 192 -7.07 -17.21 -15.16
N VAL A 193 -6.56 -16.37 -14.23
CA VAL A 193 -5.61 -15.29 -14.56
C VAL A 193 -4.36 -15.87 -15.23
N THR A 194 -3.79 -16.93 -14.68
CA THR A 194 -2.62 -17.60 -15.25
C THR A 194 -2.87 -18.08 -16.68
N ALA A 195 -3.98 -18.78 -16.90
CA ALA A 195 -4.32 -19.32 -18.22
C ALA A 195 -4.55 -18.20 -19.26
N VAL A 196 -5.31 -17.16 -18.88
CA VAL A 196 -5.60 -16.02 -19.77
C VAL A 196 -4.34 -15.23 -20.09
N THR A 197 -3.53 -14.91 -19.11
CA THR A 197 -2.31 -14.12 -19.31
C THR A 197 -1.28 -14.88 -20.13
N PHE A 198 -1.08 -16.17 -19.84
CA PHE A 198 -0.17 -17.01 -20.62
C PHE A 198 -0.57 -17.14 -22.09
N THR A 199 -1.86 -17.22 -22.40
CA THR A 199 -2.34 -17.43 -23.77
C THR A 199 -2.53 -16.13 -24.57
N MET A 200 -2.85 -15.03 -23.88
CA MET A 200 -3.27 -13.78 -24.55
C MET A 200 -2.23 -12.66 -24.54
N ILE A 201 -1.25 -12.66 -23.62
CA ILE A 201 -0.17 -11.66 -23.64
C ILE A 201 0.81 -11.97 -24.77
N ASN A 202 1.00 -11.01 -25.68
CA ASN A 202 1.97 -11.12 -26.78
C ASN A 202 2.37 -9.72 -27.26
N PHE A 203 2.89 -8.87 -26.37
CA PHE A 203 3.25 -7.49 -26.75
C PHE A 203 4.73 -7.18 -26.59
N ASP A 204 5.53 -8.09 -26.04
CA ASP A 204 6.98 -7.99 -25.91
C ASP A 204 7.67 -9.33 -26.18
N LYS A 205 8.96 -9.29 -26.50
CA LYS A 205 9.77 -10.49 -26.78
C LYS A 205 10.86 -10.65 -25.73
N PRO A 206 11.16 -11.88 -25.27
CA PRO A 206 12.22 -12.13 -24.32
C PRO A 206 13.61 -11.76 -24.89
N GLN A 207 14.47 -11.20 -24.04
CA GLN A 207 15.84 -10.84 -24.33
C GLN A 207 16.80 -11.63 -23.44
N LEU A 208 16.84 -12.95 -23.59
CA LEU A 208 17.60 -13.87 -22.74
C LEU A 208 19.11 -13.58 -22.71
N GLN A 209 19.63 -12.85 -23.70
CA GLN A 209 21.04 -12.44 -23.72
C GLN A 209 21.41 -11.52 -22.54
N LEU A 210 20.42 -10.81 -21.96
CA LEU A 210 20.61 -9.94 -20.81
C LEU A 210 20.94 -10.71 -19.52
N ILE A 211 20.61 -12.01 -19.44
CA ILE A 211 20.96 -12.86 -18.28
C ILE A 211 22.48 -12.89 -18.05
N LYS A 212 23.28 -12.92 -19.13
CA LYS A 212 24.75 -12.95 -19.01
C LYS A 212 25.33 -11.67 -18.41
N LYS A 213 24.61 -10.56 -18.52
CA LYS A 213 25.01 -9.24 -17.98
C LYS A 213 24.29 -8.90 -16.67
N PHE A 214 23.51 -9.85 -16.12
CA PHE A 214 22.68 -9.61 -14.94
C PHE A 214 23.55 -9.36 -13.69
N ASP A 215 23.21 -8.32 -12.94
CA ASP A 215 23.95 -7.89 -11.74
C ASP A 215 23.49 -8.65 -10.48
N TRP A 216 24.02 -9.87 -10.29
CA TRP A 216 23.72 -10.70 -9.11
C TRP A 216 24.11 -10.05 -7.79
N TRP A 217 25.23 -9.33 -7.74
CA TRP A 217 25.65 -8.61 -6.54
C TRP A 217 24.76 -7.40 -6.24
N GLY A 218 24.29 -6.72 -7.30
CA GLY A 218 23.29 -5.68 -7.17
C GLY A 218 21.98 -6.22 -6.63
N LEU A 219 21.55 -7.40 -7.08
CA LEU A 219 20.37 -8.07 -6.54
C LEU A 219 20.53 -8.44 -5.06
N ALA A 220 21.65 -9.07 -4.69
CA ALA A 220 21.90 -9.48 -3.31
C ALA A 220 21.95 -8.25 -2.37
N SER A 221 22.66 -7.17 -2.77
CA SER A 221 22.72 -5.95 -1.97
C SER A 221 21.37 -5.22 -1.87
N MET A 222 20.57 -5.23 -2.94
CA MET A 222 19.21 -4.71 -2.94
C MET A 222 18.30 -5.52 -2.00
N ALA A 223 18.40 -6.84 -2.03
CA ALA A 223 17.62 -7.71 -1.16
C ALA A 223 17.97 -7.49 0.33
N VAL A 224 19.26 -7.36 0.65
CA VAL A 224 19.71 -7.03 2.01
C VAL A 224 19.20 -5.63 2.40
N PHE A 225 19.37 -4.63 1.54
CA PHE A 225 18.92 -3.26 1.81
C PHE A 225 17.42 -3.17 2.05
N LEU A 226 16.62 -3.58 1.06
CA LEU A 226 15.16 -3.43 1.12
C LEU A 226 14.53 -4.38 2.14
N GLY A 227 15.01 -5.61 2.23
CA GLY A 227 14.48 -6.59 3.19
C GLY A 227 14.76 -6.19 4.64
N SER A 228 15.99 -5.73 4.94
CA SER A 228 16.29 -5.22 6.28
C SER A 228 15.56 -3.91 6.59
N LEU A 229 15.37 -3.04 5.59
CA LEU A 229 14.61 -1.80 5.75
C LEU A 229 13.15 -2.09 6.11
N GLU A 230 12.51 -3.00 5.38
CA GLU A 230 11.14 -3.41 5.63
C GLU A 230 10.99 -4.02 7.02
N TYR A 231 11.92 -4.91 7.42
CA TYR A 231 11.94 -5.48 8.76
C TYR A 231 12.05 -4.41 9.86
N VAL A 232 12.98 -3.47 9.71
CA VAL A 232 13.18 -2.39 10.70
C VAL A 232 11.95 -1.48 10.80
N LEU A 233 11.28 -1.20 9.67
CA LEU A 233 10.09 -0.34 9.65
C LEU A 233 8.86 -1.04 10.23
N GLU A 234 8.68 -2.34 9.95
CA GLU A 234 7.53 -3.12 10.40
C GLU A 234 7.62 -3.45 11.89
N GLU A 235 8.80 -3.93 12.35
CA GLU A 235 9.00 -4.41 13.72
C GLU A 235 9.52 -3.32 14.69
N GLY A 236 10.02 -2.20 14.17
CA GLY A 236 10.69 -1.19 14.98
C GLY A 236 9.84 -0.66 16.14
N ASN A 237 8.58 -0.35 15.89
CA ASN A 237 7.69 0.16 16.94
C ASN A 237 7.37 -0.90 18.01
N ASN A 238 7.19 -2.17 17.60
CA ASN A 238 6.87 -3.26 18.52
C ASN A 238 8.05 -3.64 19.43
N LYS A 239 9.28 -3.33 19.00
CA LYS A 239 10.54 -3.65 19.69
C LYS A 239 11.24 -2.42 20.26
N ASP A 240 10.51 -1.35 20.51
CA ASP A 240 11.07 -0.10 21.05
C ASP A 240 12.30 0.43 20.27
N TRP A 241 12.26 0.27 18.94
CA TRP A 241 13.27 0.76 18.00
C TRP A 241 14.70 0.33 18.36
N PHE A 242 15.62 1.29 18.51
CA PHE A 242 17.04 1.04 18.75
C PHE A 242 17.36 0.51 20.16
N SER A 243 16.36 0.24 20.98
CA SER A 243 16.53 -0.48 22.24
C SER A 243 16.70 -2.00 22.03
N ASP A 244 16.21 -2.53 20.91
CA ASP A 244 16.34 -3.95 20.54
C ASP A 244 17.58 -4.17 19.64
N GLU A 245 18.39 -5.19 20.00
CA GLU A 245 19.62 -5.53 19.28
C GLU A 245 19.35 -5.97 17.82
N HIS A 246 18.23 -6.65 17.55
CA HIS A 246 17.88 -7.10 16.19
C HIS A 246 17.51 -5.91 15.29
N ILE A 247 16.86 -4.87 15.82
CA ILE A 247 16.57 -3.63 15.07
C ILE A 247 17.86 -2.87 14.79
N VAL A 248 18.78 -2.79 15.76
CA VAL A 248 20.10 -2.17 15.54
C VAL A 248 20.87 -2.93 14.46
N MET A 249 20.92 -4.26 14.54
CA MET A 249 21.60 -5.10 13.55
C MET A 249 20.93 -4.98 12.17
N GLY A 250 19.60 -5.00 12.11
CA GLY A 250 18.82 -4.75 10.89
C GLY A 250 19.20 -3.40 10.27
N THR A 251 19.31 -2.34 11.07
CA THR A 251 19.71 -1.00 10.61
C THR A 251 21.12 -0.98 10.04
N VAL A 252 22.06 -1.72 10.63
CA VAL A 252 23.41 -1.87 10.07
C VAL A 252 23.35 -2.53 8.69
N PHE A 253 22.54 -3.60 8.52
CA PHE A 253 22.35 -4.23 7.22
C PHE A 253 21.66 -3.30 6.21
N VAL A 254 20.71 -2.44 6.64
CA VAL A 254 20.15 -1.39 5.79
C VAL A 254 21.25 -0.50 5.22
N VAL A 255 22.13 0.02 6.10
CA VAL A 255 23.20 0.94 5.68
C VAL A 255 24.20 0.24 4.75
N LEU A 256 24.69 -0.94 5.12
CA LEU A 256 25.66 -1.69 4.33
C LEU A 256 25.08 -2.10 2.97
N GLY A 257 23.85 -2.63 2.96
CA GLY A 257 23.15 -3.01 1.75
C GLY A 257 22.91 -1.81 0.83
N ALA A 258 22.47 -0.67 1.39
CA ALA A 258 22.23 0.56 0.65
C ALA A 258 23.52 1.08 0.00
N VAL A 259 24.64 1.15 0.74
CA VAL A 259 25.93 1.64 0.20
C VAL A 259 26.36 0.78 -1.00
N VAL A 260 26.32 -0.55 -0.88
CA VAL A 260 26.70 -1.45 -1.96
C VAL A 260 25.73 -1.36 -3.13
N PHE A 261 24.42 -1.35 -2.84
CA PHE A 261 23.37 -1.26 -3.87
C PHE A 261 23.48 0.04 -4.68
N PHE A 262 23.52 1.21 -4.03
CA PHE A 262 23.61 2.49 -4.75
C PHE A 262 24.93 2.61 -5.52
N TRP A 263 26.06 2.18 -4.93
CA TRP A 263 27.34 2.17 -5.63
C TRP A 263 27.28 1.34 -6.92
N ARG A 264 26.69 0.14 -6.88
CA ARG A 264 26.53 -0.73 -8.05
C ARG A 264 25.53 -0.17 -9.06
N ALA A 265 24.39 0.33 -8.61
CA ALA A 265 23.34 0.88 -9.47
C ALA A 265 23.82 2.03 -10.37
N PHE A 266 24.82 2.81 -9.91
CA PHE A 266 25.41 3.89 -10.71
C PHE A 266 26.62 3.45 -11.53
N LYS A 267 27.37 2.40 -11.12
CA LYS A 267 28.63 2.00 -11.76
C LYS A 267 28.47 0.90 -12.81
N VAL A 268 27.51 -0.01 -12.62
CA VAL A 268 27.29 -1.16 -13.51
C VAL A 268 26.54 -0.73 -14.77
N GLU A 269 26.88 -1.31 -15.92
CA GLU A 269 26.23 -1.02 -17.23
C GLU A 269 24.76 -1.47 -17.26
N PHE A 270 24.46 -2.62 -16.64
CA PHE A 270 23.12 -3.20 -16.53
C PHE A 270 22.74 -3.43 -15.05
N PRO A 271 22.35 -2.37 -14.31
CA PRO A 271 21.95 -2.52 -12.92
C PRO A 271 20.61 -3.24 -12.82
N VAL A 272 20.36 -3.88 -11.67
CA VAL A 272 19.05 -4.51 -11.35
C VAL A 272 17.92 -3.49 -11.40
N VAL A 273 18.20 -2.27 -10.92
CA VAL A 273 17.24 -1.15 -10.91
C VAL A 273 17.86 0.03 -11.63
N GLU A 274 17.15 0.58 -12.60
CA GLU A 274 17.63 1.72 -13.39
C GLU A 274 17.34 3.04 -12.67
N LEU A 275 18.12 3.39 -11.64
CA LEU A 275 17.99 4.64 -10.89
C LEU A 275 18.19 5.90 -11.75
N ARG A 276 18.79 5.77 -12.93
CA ARG A 276 18.92 6.87 -13.91
C ARG A 276 17.57 7.41 -14.39
N ALA A 277 16.46 6.69 -14.16
CA ALA A 277 15.12 7.19 -14.42
C ALA A 277 14.80 8.47 -13.60
N PHE A 278 15.36 8.60 -12.39
CA PHE A 278 15.23 9.82 -11.58
C PHE A 278 15.91 11.06 -12.18
N GLY A 279 16.73 10.92 -13.21
CA GLY A 279 17.22 12.05 -14.01
C GLY A 279 16.13 12.76 -14.81
N ASN A 280 14.96 12.13 -14.99
CA ASN A 280 13.77 12.81 -15.50
C ASN A 280 13.03 13.47 -14.34
N ALA A 281 12.93 14.80 -14.34
CA ALA A 281 12.31 15.56 -13.27
C ALA A 281 10.85 15.15 -13.01
N ASN A 282 10.06 14.90 -14.06
CA ASN A 282 8.66 14.45 -13.91
C ASN A 282 8.57 13.07 -13.27
N PHE A 283 9.49 12.16 -13.59
CA PHE A 283 9.56 10.87 -12.92
C PHE A 283 9.97 11.01 -11.45
N ALA A 284 10.95 11.85 -11.15
CA ALA A 284 11.42 12.09 -9.78
C ALA A 284 10.32 12.69 -8.91
N PHE A 285 9.66 13.76 -9.35
CA PHE A 285 8.54 14.35 -8.64
C PHE A 285 7.34 13.40 -8.55
N GLY A 286 6.99 12.70 -9.64
CA GLY A 286 5.93 11.71 -9.64
C GLY A 286 6.18 10.57 -8.66
N SER A 287 7.43 10.12 -8.53
CA SER A 287 7.84 9.11 -7.53
C SER A 287 7.78 9.66 -6.10
N LEU A 288 8.17 10.91 -5.87
CA LEU A 288 8.01 11.56 -4.57
C LEU A 288 6.55 11.67 -4.16
N PHE A 289 5.68 12.11 -5.08
CA PHE A 289 4.23 12.14 -4.81
C PHE A 289 3.65 10.73 -4.63
N SER A 290 4.15 9.73 -5.36
CA SER A 290 3.78 8.32 -5.17
C SER A 290 4.17 7.82 -3.79
N PHE A 291 5.35 8.19 -3.27
CA PHE A 291 5.78 7.89 -1.91
C PHE A 291 4.81 8.48 -0.88
N ILE A 292 4.48 9.75 -0.98
CA ILE A 292 3.59 10.41 -0.03
C ILE A 292 2.15 9.90 -0.17
N MET A 293 1.71 9.55 -1.38
CA MET A 293 0.43 8.86 -1.57
C MET A 293 0.43 7.46 -0.94
N GLY A 294 1.59 6.79 -0.89
CA GLY A 294 1.78 5.56 -0.10
C GLY A 294 1.51 5.78 1.38
N VAL A 295 2.08 6.83 1.99
CA VAL A 295 1.78 7.23 3.38
C VAL A 295 0.27 7.43 3.58
N GLY A 296 -0.39 8.14 2.66
CA GLY A 296 -1.84 8.39 2.74
C GLY A 296 -2.68 7.13 2.56
N LEU A 297 -2.36 6.30 1.57
CA LEU A 297 -3.10 5.08 1.28
C LEU A 297 -3.05 4.10 2.45
N TYR A 298 -1.85 3.68 2.83
CA TYR A 298 -1.65 2.68 3.87
C TYR A 298 -1.95 3.25 5.26
N GLY A 299 -1.51 4.48 5.55
CA GLY A 299 -1.76 5.12 6.83
C GLY A 299 -3.24 5.31 7.14
N LEU A 300 -4.02 5.83 6.21
CA LEU A 300 -5.47 6.02 6.44
C LEU A 300 -6.23 4.68 6.41
N THR A 301 -5.79 3.70 5.62
CA THR A 301 -6.38 2.35 5.64
C THR A 301 -6.13 1.65 6.97
N TYR A 302 -5.07 2.01 7.69
CA TYR A 302 -4.75 1.53 9.03
C TYR A 302 -5.45 2.33 10.15
N LEU A 303 -5.42 3.67 10.08
CA LEU A 303 -5.93 4.55 11.15
C LEU A 303 -7.44 4.42 11.38
N TYR A 304 -8.25 4.37 10.29
CA TYR A 304 -9.70 4.28 10.43
C TYR A 304 -10.17 2.99 11.10
N PRO A 305 -9.75 1.78 10.67
CA PRO A 305 -10.10 0.54 11.36
C PRO A 305 -9.60 0.51 12.80
N LEU A 306 -8.40 1.02 13.06
CA LEU A 306 -7.83 1.06 14.40
C LEU A 306 -8.66 1.94 15.34
N TYR A 307 -9.10 3.12 14.87
CA TYR A 307 -10.02 3.98 15.62
C TYR A 307 -11.36 3.27 15.88
N LEU A 308 -11.99 2.71 14.83
CA LEU A 308 -13.29 2.05 14.94
C LEU A 308 -13.23 0.83 15.89
N GLY A 309 -12.20 0.01 15.78
CA GLY A 309 -12.02 -1.15 16.67
C GLY A 309 -11.68 -0.76 18.11
N ARG A 310 -10.72 0.15 18.30
CA ARG A 310 -10.16 0.46 19.65
C ARG A 310 -11.01 1.45 20.44
N ILE A 311 -11.62 2.43 19.79
CA ILE A 311 -12.42 3.48 20.44
C ILE A 311 -13.90 3.14 20.44
N ARG A 312 -14.44 2.68 19.28
CA ARG A 312 -15.85 2.34 19.11
C ARG A 312 -16.21 0.91 19.47
N GLY A 313 -15.21 0.00 19.52
CA GLY A 313 -15.44 -1.42 19.77
C GLY A 313 -16.14 -2.15 18.62
N TYR A 314 -15.99 -1.64 17.37
CA TYR A 314 -16.60 -2.25 16.19
C TYR A 314 -15.92 -3.57 15.86
N ASP A 315 -16.72 -4.54 15.43
CA ASP A 315 -16.22 -5.77 14.83
C ASP A 315 -15.73 -5.57 13.39
N SER A 316 -15.09 -6.57 12.82
CA SER A 316 -14.52 -6.50 11.47
C SER A 316 -15.57 -6.22 10.38
N LEU A 317 -16.82 -6.66 10.57
CA LEU A 317 -17.89 -6.42 9.62
C LEU A 317 -18.34 -4.94 9.64
N MET A 318 -18.58 -4.39 10.83
CA MET A 318 -18.96 -2.98 11.02
C MET A 318 -17.86 -2.04 10.51
N ILE A 319 -16.59 -2.36 10.78
CA ILE A 319 -15.44 -1.64 10.25
C ILE A 319 -15.47 -1.66 8.72
N GLY A 320 -15.70 -2.82 8.12
CA GLY A 320 -15.77 -2.99 6.68
C GLY A 320 -16.91 -2.20 6.04
N GLU A 321 -18.09 -2.20 6.61
CA GLU A 321 -19.24 -1.41 6.16
C GLU A 321 -18.92 0.10 6.17
N THR A 322 -18.28 0.57 7.23
CA THR A 322 -17.88 1.97 7.34
C THR A 322 -16.80 2.31 6.29
N MET A 323 -15.80 1.47 6.11
CA MET A 323 -14.70 1.70 5.16
C MET A 323 -15.15 1.62 3.69
N PHE A 324 -16.22 0.88 3.40
CA PHE A 324 -16.76 0.69 2.05
C PHE A 324 -17.19 2.00 1.39
N VAL A 325 -17.57 3.02 2.18
CA VAL A 325 -17.91 4.37 1.69
C VAL A 325 -16.79 4.97 0.84
N SER A 326 -15.54 4.85 1.29
CA SER A 326 -14.41 5.37 0.51
C SER A 326 -14.20 4.59 -0.80
N GLY A 327 -14.47 3.28 -0.80
CA GLY A 327 -14.45 2.45 -2.01
C GLY A 327 -15.51 2.87 -3.03
N ILE A 328 -16.74 3.15 -2.59
CA ILE A 328 -17.81 3.68 -3.46
C ILE A 328 -17.39 5.05 -4.02
N ALA A 329 -16.85 5.94 -3.18
CA ALA A 329 -16.40 7.25 -3.63
C ALA A 329 -15.30 7.15 -4.69
N MET A 330 -14.35 6.21 -4.54
CA MET A 330 -13.33 5.91 -5.56
C MET A 330 -13.95 5.39 -6.85
N PHE A 331 -14.88 4.44 -6.75
CA PHE A 331 -15.54 3.83 -7.91
C PHE A 331 -16.31 4.86 -8.73
N VAL A 332 -17.09 5.71 -8.07
CA VAL A 332 -17.85 6.79 -8.71
C VAL A 332 -16.93 7.86 -9.29
N SER A 333 -15.84 8.18 -8.59
CA SER A 333 -14.88 9.21 -9.04
C SER A 333 -14.02 8.75 -10.22
N ALA A 334 -13.72 7.45 -10.35
CA ALA A 334 -12.80 6.92 -11.35
C ALA A 334 -13.12 7.35 -12.80
N PRO A 335 -14.36 7.18 -13.33
CA PRO A 335 -14.68 7.60 -14.69
C PRO A 335 -14.67 9.13 -14.86
N ILE A 336 -15.04 9.88 -13.82
CA ILE A 336 -15.02 11.35 -13.81
C ILE A 336 -13.57 11.84 -13.91
N VAL A 337 -12.70 11.32 -13.07
CA VAL A 337 -11.26 11.64 -13.04
C VAL A 337 -10.59 11.23 -14.36
N GLY A 338 -10.97 10.07 -14.91
CA GLY A 338 -10.50 9.60 -16.21
C GLY A 338 -10.80 10.59 -17.33
N LYS A 339 -12.04 11.05 -17.43
CA LYS A 339 -12.43 12.07 -18.40
C LYS A 339 -11.71 13.39 -18.16
N LEU A 340 -11.68 13.83 -16.90
CA LEU A 340 -11.09 15.09 -16.51
C LEU A 340 -9.57 15.13 -16.80
N SER A 341 -8.88 13.99 -16.74
CA SER A 341 -7.44 13.89 -17.02
C SER A 341 -7.06 14.20 -18.48
N ASN A 342 -8.01 14.18 -19.41
CA ASN A 342 -7.79 14.61 -20.79
C ASN A 342 -7.91 16.13 -20.98
N ASP A 343 -8.81 16.75 -20.24
CA ASP A 343 -9.23 18.12 -20.44
C ASP A 343 -8.53 19.11 -19.50
N MET A 344 -8.24 18.65 -18.26
CA MET A 344 -7.65 19.47 -17.20
C MET A 344 -6.14 19.30 -17.10
N ASP A 345 -5.45 20.32 -16.60
CA ASP A 345 -4.03 20.23 -16.23
C ASP A 345 -3.87 19.24 -15.07
N LEU A 346 -3.04 18.20 -15.26
CA LEU A 346 -2.81 17.16 -14.26
C LEU A 346 -2.33 17.69 -12.90
N ARG A 347 -1.63 18.83 -12.90
CA ARG A 347 -1.18 19.51 -11.68
C ARG A 347 -2.36 20.09 -10.89
N VAL A 348 -3.32 20.70 -11.58
CA VAL A 348 -4.54 21.23 -10.93
C VAL A 348 -5.37 20.07 -10.36
N MET A 349 -5.48 18.96 -11.09
CA MET A 349 -6.13 17.75 -10.56
C MET A 349 -5.48 17.26 -9.28
N MET A 350 -4.15 17.16 -9.25
CA MET A 350 -3.41 16.75 -8.05
C MET A 350 -3.64 17.75 -6.88
N ALA A 351 -3.62 19.04 -7.16
CA ALA A 351 -3.86 20.06 -6.13
C ALA A 351 -5.26 19.91 -5.51
N ILE A 352 -6.29 19.68 -6.32
CA ILE A 352 -7.66 19.40 -5.85
C ILE A 352 -7.69 18.08 -5.04
N GLY A 353 -7.00 17.04 -5.50
CA GLY A 353 -6.90 15.78 -4.80
C GLY A 353 -6.24 15.92 -3.42
N PHE A 354 -5.11 16.60 -3.34
CA PHE A 354 -4.44 16.87 -2.05
C PHE A 354 -5.27 17.79 -1.14
N ALA A 355 -5.99 18.76 -1.71
CA ALA A 355 -6.93 19.58 -0.94
C ALA A 355 -8.08 18.75 -0.35
N ALA A 356 -8.63 17.80 -1.12
CA ALA A 356 -9.65 16.87 -0.62
C ALA A 356 -9.10 15.95 0.49
N PHE A 357 -7.86 15.42 0.34
CA PHE A 357 -7.18 14.67 1.40
C PHE A 357 -6.98 15.51 2.65
N ALA A 358 -6.44 16.73 2.51
CA ALA A 358 -6.22 17.64 3.63
C ALA A 358 -7.54 18.00 4.33
N ALA A 359 -8.61 18.25 3.58
CA ALA A 359 -9.94 18.52 4.15
C ALA A 359 -10.50 17.28 4.88
N GLY A 360 -10.38 16.08 4.30
CA GLY A 360 -10.82 14.84 4.92
C GLY A 360 -10.09 14.52 6.22
N THR A 361 -8.76 14.67 6.23
CA THR A 361 -7.95 14.48 7.45
C THR A 361 -8.14 15.60 8.45
N TRP A 362 -8.39 16.85 8.01
CA TRP A 362 -8.74 17.96 8.90
C TRP A 362 -10.04 17.71 9.64
N LEU A 363 -11.08 17.22 8.98
CA LEU A 363 -12.33 16.87 9.65
C LEU A 363 -12.09 15.82 10.76
N MET A 364 -11.18 14.88 10.56
CA MET A 364 -10.83 13.88 11.55
C MET A 364 -10.05 14.43 12.76
N THR A 365 -9.55 15.65 12.72
CA THR A 365 -8.93 16.29 13.92
C THR A 365 -9.96 16.65 14.98
N GLY A 366 -11.24 16.67 14.65
CA GLY A 366 -12.35 16.88 15.59
C GLY A 366 -13.06 15.59 16.02
N ILE A 367 -12.46 14.42 15.77
CA ILE A 367 -13.05 13.11 16.07
C ILE A 367 -13.37 12.96 17.57
N THR A 368 -14.49 12.33 17.90
CA THR A 368 -14.91 12.05 19.28
C THR A 368 -15.12 10.55 19.49
N ALA A 369 -15.29 10.13 20.73
CA ALA A 369 -15.60 8.74 21.06
C ALA A 369 -16.98 8.28 20.54
N ASP A 370 -17.85 9.21 20.14
CA ASP A 370 -19.24 8.94 19.74
C ASP A 370 -19.46 8.98 18.22
N TRP A 371 -18.43 9.38 17.45
CA TRP A 371 -18.55 9.43 15.99
C TRP A 371 -18.85 8.06 15.43
N ASP A 372 -19.84 8.02 14.53
CA ASP A 372 -20.35 6.82 13.90
C ASP A 372 -20.26 6.91 12.37
N PHE A 373 -20.97 6.04 11.68
CA PHE A 373 -20.98 5.96 10.22
C PHE A 373 -21.28 7.31 9.53
N TYR A 374 -22.24 8.07 10.05
CA TYR A 374 -22.69 9.31 9.41
C TYR A 374 -21.66 10.46 9.52
N GLU A 375 -21.01 10.59 10.66
CA GLU A 375 -19.97 11.60 10.88
C GLU A 375 -18.71 11.26 10.06
N LEU A 376 -18.41 9.96 9.88
CA LEU A 376 -17.29 9.48 9.09
C LEU A 376 -17.55 9.49 7.58
N LEU A 377 -18.80 9.65 7.14
CA LEU A 377 -19.17 9.60 5.73
C LEU A 377 -18.43 10.65 4.90
N LEU A 378 -18.48 11.91 5.31
CA LEU A 378 -17.82 13.01 4.56
C LEU A 378 -16.31 12.86 4.50
N PRO A 379 -15.57 12.61 5.59
CA PRO A 379 -14.14 12.30 5.55
C PRO A 379 -13.79 11.14 4.59
N GLN A 380 -14.57 10.08 4.59
CA GLN A 380 -14.36 8.91 3.74
C GLN A 380 -14.61 9.21 2.26
N VAL A 381 -15.64 10.00 1.93
CA VAL A 381 -15.90 10.45 0.56
C VAL A 381 -14.77 11.33 0.05
N LEU A 382 -14.32 12.31 0.85
CA LEU A 382 -13.20 13.18 0.50
C LEU A 382 -11.91 12.39 0.30
N ARG A 383 -11.65 11.38 1.13
CA ARG A 383 -10.52 10.46 0.99
C ARG A 383 -10.60 9.70 -0.35
N GLY A 384 -11.73 9.06 -0.65
CA GLY A 384 -11.90 8.27 -1.87
C GLY A 384 -11.78 9.12 -3.14
N PHE A 385 -12.43 10.26 -3.18
CA PHE A 385 -12.32 11.23 -4.27
C PHE A 385 -10.88 11.77 -4.44
N GLY A 386 -10.26 12.23 -3.35
CA GLY A 386 -8.90 12.75 -3.34
C GLY A 386 -7.90 11.72 -3.85
N MET A 387 -8.07 10.45 -3.45
CA MET A 387 -7.22 9.34 -3.89
C MET A 387 -7.21 9.21 -5.41
N MET A 388 -8.37 9.20 -6.05
CA MET A 388 -8.47 9.09 -7.50
C MET A 388 -7.91 10.33 -8.21
N MET A 389 -8.19 11.53 -7.67
CA MET A 389 -7.70 12.80 -8.20
C MET A 389 -6.17 12.94 -8.12
N CYS A 390 -5.49 12.19 -7.23
CA CYS A 390 -4.03 12.16 -7.12
C CYS A 390 -3.41 10.99 -7.92
N MET A 391 -3.91 9.76 -7.76
CA MET A 391 -3.27 8.56 -8.32
C MET A 391 -3.17 8.58 -9.84
N VAL A 392 -4.22 9.03 -10.52
CA VAL A 392 -4.25 9.08 -11.99
C VAL A 392 -3.23 10.07 -12.55
N PRO A 393 -3.21 11.35 -12.13
CA PRO A 393 -2.19 12.29 -12.61
C PRO A 393 -0.76 11.90 -12.23
N ILE A 394 -0.52 11.43 -11.00
CA ILE A 394 0.81 11.04 -10.54
C ILE A 394 1.40 9.96 -11.43
N SER A 395 0.65 8.89 -11.72
CA SER A 395 1.11 7.82 -12.60
C SER A 395 1.31 8.28 -14.04
N ASN A 396 0.43 9.16 -14.56
CA ASN A 396 0.57 9.72 -15.89
C ASN A 396 1.79 10.65 -16.02
N ILE A 397 2.07 11.46 -15.02
CA ILE A 397 3.25 12.34 -14.99
C ILE A 397 4.53 11.51 -14.87
N ALA A 398 4.58 10.55 -13.94
CA ALA A 398 5.76 9.74 -13.70
C ALA A 398 6.09 8.85 -14.90
N LEU A 399 5.17 8.01 -15.34
CA LEU A 399 5.42 6.98 -16.33
C LEU A 399 5.14 7.45 -17.77
N GLY A 400 4.18 8.35 -17.94
CA GLY A 400 3.76 8.82 -19.26
C GLY A 400 4.78 9.72 -19.97
N THR A 401 5.76 10.28 -19.26
CA THR A 401 6.82 11.15 -19.81
C THR A 401 8.10 10.40 -20.17
N LEU A 402 8.16 9.11 -19.86
CA LEU A 402 9.33 8.28 -20.12
C LEU A 402 9.30 7.64 -21.53
N ALA A 403 10.48 7.39 -22.07
CA ALA A 403 10.62 6.65 -23.31
C ALA A 403 10.11 5.20 -23.13
N PRO A 404 9.42 4.60 -24.15
CA PRO A 404 8.77 3.29 -24.02
C PRO A 404 9.68 2.16 -23.49
N HIS A 405 10.95 2.16 -23.89
CA HIS A 405 11.93 1.15 -23.45
C HIS A 405 12.32 1.23 -21.96
N ARG A 406 12.04 2.37 -21.29
CA ARG A 406 12.32 2.57 -19.87
C ARG A 406 11.13 2.29 -18.97
N ILE A 407 9.92 2.22 -19.50
CA ILE A 407 8.68 2.12 -18.72
C ILE A 407 8.67 0.87 -17.84
N GLN A 408 9.15 -0.28 -18.33
CA GLN A 408 9.16 -1.53 -17.56
C GLN A 408 10.00 -1.41 -16.27
N GLY A 409 11.24 -0.95 -16.39
CA GLY A 409 12.11 -0.73 -15.22
C GLY A 409 11.60 0.39 -14.30
N ALA A 410 11.11 1.48 -14.89
CA ALA A 410 10.60 2.62 -14.15
C ALA A 410 9.29 2.32 -13.40
N SER A 411 8.42 1.43 -13.92
CA SER A 411 7.20 1.05 -13.22
C SER A 411 7.48 0.30 -11.92
N GLY A 412 8.48 -0.59 -11.91
CA GLY A 412 8.95 -1.24 -10.69
C GLY A 412 9.42 -0.24 -9.65
N LEU A 413 10.27 0.70 -10.07
CA LEU A 413 10.79 1.75 -9.19
C LEU A 413 9.70 2.69 -8.68
N PHE A 414 8.73 3.06 -9.53
CA PHE A 414 7.57 3.87 -9.16
C PHE A 414 6.69 3.19 -8.09
N ASN A 415 6.43 1.89 -8.26
CA ASN A 415 5.65 1.12 -7.28
C ASN A 415 6.44 0.87 -5.99
N LEU A 416 7.76 0.64 -6.08
CA LEU A 416 8.64 0.57 -4.92
C LEU A 416 8.54 1.84 -4.07
N THR A 417 8.62 3.03 -4.68
CA THR A 417 8.51 4.29 -3.92
C THR A 417 7.18 4.42 -3.19
N ARG A 418 6.07 3.97 -3.78
CA ARG A 418 4.76 3.94 -3.12
C ARG A 418 4.71 2.98 -1.94
N ASN A 419 5.23 1.76 -2.10
CA ASN A 419 5.25 0.76 -1.02
C ASN A 419 6.15 1.20 0.13
N LEU A 420 7.36 1.71 -0.17
CA LEU A 420 8.24 2.28 0.85
C LEU A 420 7.59 3.48 1.56
N GLY A 421 6.83 4.32 0.82
CA GLY A 421 6.04 5.39 1.42
C GLY A 421 5.01 4.85 2.41
N GLY A 422 4.38 3.73 2.08
CA GLY A 422 3.47 3.02 2.98
C GLY A 422 4.15 2.52 4.24
N ALA A 423 5.24 1.77 4.10
CA ALA A 423 6.00 1.21 5.22
C ALA A 423 6.55 2.30 6.16
N VAL A 424 7.21 3.32 5.59
CA VAL A 424 7.70 4.48 6.37
C VAL A 424 6.54 5.23 7.02
N GLY A 425 5.45 5.43 6.30
CA GLY A 425 4.25 6.10 6.82
C GLY A 425 3.63 5.36 8.01
N LEU A 426 3.46 4.04 7.90
CA LEU A 426 2.94 3.19 8.98
C LEU A 426 3.87 3.19 10.19
N ALA A 427 5.18 3.07 9.99
CA ALA A 427 6.16 3.13 11.07
C ALA A 427 6.08 4.46 11.85
N ILE A 428 6.02 5.59 11.13
CA ILE A 428 5.89 6.93 11.74
C ILE A 428 4.55 7.07 12.45
N ILE A 429 3.45 6.65 11.83
CA ILE A 429 2.09 6.72 12.40
C ILE A 429 1.99 5.89 13.68
N ASN A 430 2.47 4.64 13.66
CA ASN A 430 2.44 3.77 14.83
C ASN A 430 3.26 4.34 15.98
N THR A 431 4.49 4.76 15.69
CA THR A 431 5.35 5.38 16.71
C THR A 431 4.73 6.65 17.29
N ALA A 432 4.18 7.51 16.42
CA ALA A 432 3.51 8.72 16.87
C ALA A 432 2.27 8.41 17.74
N LEU A 433 1.43 7.46 17.33
CA LEU A 433 0.26 7.06 18.10
C LEU A 433 0.65 6.55 19.50
N THR A 434 1.64 5.65 19.59
CA THR A 434 2.09 5.09 20.87
C THR A 434 2.67 6.19 21.77
N GLN A 435 3.64 6.95 21.28
CA GLN A 435 4.28 8.01 22.07
C GLN A 435 3.30 9.11 22.50
N ARG A 436 2.37 9.51 21.61
CA ARG A 436 1.36 10.52 21.95
C ARG A 436 0.34 9.98 22.94
N SER A 437 -0.04 8.69 22.82
CA SER A 437 -0.93 8.04 23.78
C SER A 437 -0.34 8.04 25.19
N ASP A 438 0.94 7.71 25.33
CA ASP A 438 1.63 7.72 26.61
C ASP A 438 1.72 9.14 27.20
N GLN A 439 2.03 10.14 26.36
CA GLN A 439 2.08 11.54 26.75
C GLN A 439 0.72 12.08 27.20
N HIS A 440 -0.35 11.76 26.43
CA HIS A 440 -1.70 12.19 26.78
C HIS A 440 -2.21 11.46 28.02
N TYR A 441 -1.93 10.16 28.15
CA TYR A 441 -2.27 9.41 29.35
C TYR A 441 -1.60 9.99 30.59
N ALA A 442 -0.30 10.28 30.53
CA ALA A 442 0.42 10.90 31.64
C ALA A 442 -0.20 12.25 32.04
N ARG A 443 -0.49 13.13 31.06
CA ARG A 443 -1.12 14.43 31.32
C ARG A 443 -2.53 14.31 31.89
N LEU A 444 -3.34 13.40 31.40
CA LEU A 444 -4.70 13.18 31.88
C LEU A 444 -4.68 12.61 33.31
N SER A 445 -3.75 11.71 33.61
CA SER A 445 -3.63 11.09 34.93
C SER A 445 -3.21 12.09 36.02
N GLU A 446 -2.47 13.15 35.67
CA GLU A 446 -2.14 14.24 36.63
C GLU A 446 -3.38 14.93 37.21
N HIS A 447 -4.49 14.93 36.47
CA HIS A 447 -5.75 15.52 36.93
C HIS A 447 -6.56 14.57 37.83
N VAL A 448 -6.16 13.29 37.90
CA VAL A 448 -6.78 12.29 38.78
C VAL A 448 -5.99 12.21 40.09
N ASN A 449 -6.29 13.11 40.99
CA ASN A 449 -5.63 13.17 42.31
C ASN A 449 -6.67 13.48 43.39
N TYR A 450 -6.29 13.28 44.65
CA TYR A 450 -7.17 13.52 45.80
C TYR A 450 -7.67 14.97 45.93
N GLY A 451 -7.02 15.92 45.28
CA GLY A 451 -7.45 17.32 45.23
C GLY A 451 -8.52 17.61 44.19
N ASN A 452 -8.88 16.62 43.31
CA ASN A 452 -9.94 16.77 42.32
C ASN A 452 -11.26 16.14 42.83
N PRO A 453 -12.23 16.94 43.32
CA PRO A 453 -13.48 16.41 43.87
C PRO A 453 -14.30 15.64 42.85
N ALA A 454 -14.25 16.03 41.54
CA ALA A 454 -15.02 15.36 40.50
C ALA A 454 -14.51 13.92 40.28
N ALA A 455 -13.17 13.73 40.24
CA ALA A 455 -12.57 12.41 40.12
C ALA A 455 -12.87 11.53 41.32
N MET A 456 -12.75 12.09 42.55
CA MET A 456 -13.01 11.34 43.79
C MET A 456 -14.50 10.95 43.89
N ASN A 457 -15.43 11.88 43.66
CA ASN A 457 -16.86 11.59 43.67
C ASN A 457 -17.25 10.53 42.64
N TRP A 458 -16.63 10.55 41.46
CA TRP A 458 -16.86 9.54 40.47
C TRP A 458 -16.34 8.16 40.92
N LEU A 459 -15.13 8.08 41.45
CA LEU A 459 -14.55 6.84 41.99
C LEU A 459 -15.43 6.26 43.10
N ASP A 460 -15.84 7.11 44.08
CA ASP A 460 -16.71 6.70 45.19
C ASP A 460 -18.07 6.19 44.70
N SER A 461 -18.70 6.89 43.74
CA SER A 461 -20.01 6.51 43.21
C SER A 461 -19.96 5.18 42.44
N VAL A 462 -18.92 5.00 41.61
CA VAL A 462 -18.72 3.75 40.85
C VAL A 462 -18.33 2.63 41.82
N GLY A 463 -17.42 2.90 42.81
CA GLY A 463 -17.02 1.94 43.82
C GLY A 463 -18.20 1.40 44.60
N ALA A 464 -19.01 2.29 45.18
CA ALA A 464 -20.20 1.92 45.95
C ALA A 464 -21.20 1.05 45.16
N ASN A 465 -21.34 1.29 43.87
CA ASN A 465 -22.20 0.47 43.02
C ASN A 465 -21.68 -0.97 42.90
N TYR A 466 -20.36 -1.18 42.74
CA TYR A 466 -19.77 -2.52 42.65
C TYR A 466 -19.62 -3.23 43.99
N ASP A 467 -19.42 -2.50 45.08
CA ASP A 467 -19.45 -3.05 46.45
C ASP A 467 -20.80 -3.73 46.73
N SER A 468 -21.90 -3.16 46.22
CA SER A 468 -23.25 -3.75 46.34
C SER A 468 -23.39 -5.12 45.69
N PHE A 469 -22.50 -5.47 44.74
CA PHE A 469 -22.44 -6.79 44.09
C PHE A 469 -21.38 -7.71 44.72
N GLY A 470 -20.77 -7.31 45.83
CA GLY A 470 -19.76 -8.12 46.55
C GLY A 470 -18.38 -8.16 45.87
N LEU A 471 -18.09 -7.17 45.03
CA LEU A 471 -16.79 -6.98 44.37
C LEU A 471 -15.98 -5.91 45.13
N ASP A 472 -14.67 -5.87 44.95
CA ASP A 472 -13.84 -4.75 45.41
C ASP A 472 -14.14 -3.52 44.54
N GLY A 473 -15.10 -2.71 45.00
CA GLY A 473 -15.59 -1.55 44.24
C GLY A 473 -14.52 -0.50 43.98
N ALA A 474 -13.57 -0.32 44.90
CA ALA A 474 -12.48 0.64 44.73
C ALA A 474 -11.54 0.20 43.59
N ALA A 475 -11.16 -1.07 43.54
CA ALA A 475 -10.33 -1.62 42.47
C ALA A 475 -11.03 -1.57 41.11
N VAL A 476 -12.32 -1.91 41.07
CA VAL A 476 -13.13 -1.85 39.83
C VAL A 476 -13.31 -0.41 39.33
N ALA A 477 -13.56 0.55 40.25
CA ALA A 477 -13.67 1.96 39.90
C ALA A 477 -12.36 2.50 39.31
N LEU A 478 -11.22 2.17 39.91
CA LEU A 478 -9.90 2.58 39.42
C LEU A 478 -9.59 1.97 38.06
N GLN A 479 -9.89 0.69 37.85
CA GLN A 479 -9.70 0.02 36.56
C GLN A 479 -10.55 0.67 35.47
N LYS A 480 -11.82 0.99 35.76
CA LYS A 480 -12.70 1.69 34.81
C LYS A 480 -12.18 3.09 34.47
N LEU A 481 -11.73 3.84 35.47
CA LEU A 481 -11.18 5.17 35.27
C LEU A 481 -9.91 5.11 34.39
N SER A 482 -9.01 4.17 34.67
CA SER A 482 -7.83 3.92 33.85
C SER A 482 -8.22 3.59 32.39
N GLY A 483 -9.26 2.77 32.19
CA GLY A 483 -9.81 2.48 30.86
C GLY A 483 -10.31 3.73 30.12
N ILE A 484 -11.05 4.62 30.83
CA ILE A 484 -11.52 5.90 30.26
C ILE A 484 -10.34 6.80 29.89
N LEU A 485 -9.35 6.93 30.78
CA LEU A 485 -8.14 7.72 30.52
C LEU A 485 -7.38 7.19 29.30
N THR A 486 -7.22 5.87 29.22
CA THR A 486 -6.57 5.22 28.07
C THR A 486 -7.33 5.48 26.77
N GLN A 487 -8.65 5.34 26.78
CA GLN A 487 -9.48 5.62 25.61
C GLN A 487 -9.37 7.08 25.15
N GLN A 488 -9.40 8.04 26.08
CA GLN A 488 -9.24 9.46 25.78
C GLN A 488 -7.82 9.79 25.29
N ALA A 489 -6.79 9.18 25.86
CA ALA A 489 -5.41 9.35 25.43
C ALA A 489 -5.23 8.87 23.96
N TRP A 490 -5.79 7.72 23.63
CA TRP A 490 -5.80 7.23 22.24
C TRP A 490 -6.56 8.16 21.30
N LEU A 491 -7.73 8.65 21.72
CA LEU A 491 -8.53 9.57 20.92
C LEU A 491 -7.75 10.85 20.57
N LEU A 492 -7.12 11.47 21.56
CA LEU A 492 -6.27 12.64 21.36
C LEU A 492 -5.07 12.34 20.45
N SER A 493 -4.50 11.15 20.56
CA SER A 493 -3.39 10.72 19.71
C SER A 493 -3.83 10.55 18.25
N PHE A 494 -5.01 10.03 17.98
CA PHE A 494 -5.60 10.00 16.64
C PHE A 494 -5.75 11.41 16.06
N MET A 495 -6.27 12.37 16.88
CA MET A 495 -6.42 13.77 16.45
C MET A 495 -5.07 14.38 16.06
N ASP A 496 -4.01 14.15 16.85
CA ASP A 496 -2.66 14.64 16.56
C ASP A 496 -2.11 14.06 15.25
N VAL A 497 -2.26 12.76 15.02
CA VAL A 497 -1.78 12.10 13.81
C VAL A 497 -2.56 12.57 12.57
N PHE A 498 -3.88 12.73 12.68
CA PHE A 498 -4.67 13.30 11.59
C PHE A 498 -4.27 14.75 11.28
N LEU A 499 -3.90 15.55 12.30
CA LEU A 499 -3.38 16.90 12.10
C LEU A 499 -2.05 16.90 11.34
N VAL A 500 -1.12 16.00 11.69
CA VAL A 500 0.15 15.85 10.97
C VAL A 500 -0.08 15.48 9.51
N LEU A 501 -0.98 14.52 9.24
CA LEU A 501 -1.34 14.14 7.87
C LEU A 501 -2.00 15.29 7.12
N THR A 502 -2.84 16.09 7.79
CA THR A 502 -3.44 17.29 7.20
C THR A 502 -2.38 18.28 6.74
N VAL A 503 -1.42 18.60 7.62
CA VAL A 503 -0.32 19.52 7.28
C VAL A 503 0.53 18.95 6.14
N LEU A 504 0.80 17.64 6.15
CA LEU A 504 1.53 16.97 5.08
C LEU A 504 0.80 17.14 3.73
N PHE A 505 -0.48 16.78 3.63
CA PHE A 505 -1.22 16.89 2.37
C PHE A 505 -1.46 18.35 1.93
N ALA A 506 -1.72 19.26 2.86
CA ALA A 506 -1.86 20.67 2.56
C ALA A 506 -0.56 21.28 1.99
N SER A 507 0.60 20.89 2.54
CA SER A 507 1.90 21.36 2.05
C SER A 507 2.16 20.91 0.61
N LEU A 508 1.71 19.72 0.21
CA LEU A 508 1.91 19.18 -1.13
C LEU A 508 1.20 20.00 -2.21
N ILE A 509 0.12 20.70 -1.89
CA ILE A 509 -0.57 21.58 -2.84
C ILE A 509 0.40 22.61 -3.44
N LEU A 510 1.33 23.12 -2.63
CA LEU A 510 2.35 24.08 -3.08
C LEU A 510 3.40 23.39 -3.97
N PHE A 511 3.82 22.18 -3.62
CA PHE A 511 4.86 21.46 -4.35
C PHE A 511 4.38 20.93 -5.71
N VAL A 512 3.08 20.70 -5.90
CA VAL A 512 2.52 20.25 -7.18
C VAL A 512 2.89 21.18 -8.33
N PHE A 513 2.92 22.49 -8.10
CA PHE A 513 3.22 23.49 -9.14
C PHE A 513 4.71 23.56 -9.51
N MET A 514 5.60 22.88 -8.78
CA MET A 514 7.01 22.75 -9.15
C MET A 514 7.23 21.72 -10.27
N ILE A 515 6.25 20.86 -10.56
CA ILE A 515 6.32 19.90 -11.66
C ILE A 515 6.30 20.65 -13.00
N ALA A 516 7.19 20.27 -13.91
CA ALA A 516 7.15 20.78 -15.28
C ALA A 516 5.86 20.32 -15.97
N LYS A 517 5.20 21.25 -16.68
CA LYS A 517 3.96 20.95 -17.41
C LYS A 517 4.25 19.82 -18.42
N PRO A 518 3.59 18.66 -18.33
CA PRO A 518 3.76 17.63 -19.35
C PRO A 518 3.36 18.20 -20.70
N ALA A 519 4.19 17.98 -21.73
CA ALA A 519 3.84 18.37 -23.09
C ALA A 519 2.52 17.67 -23.46
N ARG A 520 1.50 18.43 -23.85
CA ARG A 520 0.27 17.84 -24.41
C ARG A 520 0.65 17.00 -25.62
N PRO A 521 0.06 15.79 -25.80
CA PRO A 521 0.24 15.05 -27.03
C PRO A 521 -0.15 15.97 -28.21
N ALA A 522 0.73 16.10 -29.20
CA ALA A 522 0.46 16.85 -30.41
C ALA A 522 -0.72 16.16 -31.12
N GLY A 523 -1.93 16.71 -30.98
CA GLY A 523 -3.16 16.13 -31.57
C GLY A 523 -4.47 16.64 -30.97
N ALA A 524 -4.46 17.30 -29.82
CA ALA A 524 -5.70 17.76 -29.16
C ALA A 524 -5.93 19.30 -29.34
N GLY A 525 -5.68 19.82 -30.52
CA GLY A 525 -5.87 21.23 -30.82
C GLY A 525 -6.28 21.42 -32.26
N GLY A 526 -7.57 21.25 -32.57
CA GLY A 526 -8.08 21.51 -33.90
C GLY A 526 -9.46 20.87 -34.11
N GLY A 527 -10.50 21.52 -33.62
CA GLY A 527 -11.87 21.15 -33.91
C GLY A 527 -12.80 22.11 -33.18
#